data_20fd86f623c74343141002ba4118e98b
#
_entry.id   20fd86f623c74343141002ba4118e98b
#
_cell.length_a   1.000
_cell.length_b   1.000
_cell.length_c   1.000
_cell.angle_alpha   90.00
_cell.angle_beta   90.00
_cell.angle_gamma   90.00
#
_symmetry.space_group_name_H-M   'P 1'
#
loop_
_entity.id
_entity.type
_entity.pdbx_description
1 polymer ?
#
loop_
_entity_poly.entity_id
_entity_poly.type
_entity_poly.pdbx_seq_one_letter_code
_entity_poly.pdbx_strand_id
1 'polypeptide(L)'
;AREGVLRLGKLLEEYGTYEMNGIAFQDVDEIWWLETIGGHHWMARRVPDDSYVVMPNQLGIDAFDLDDAFGAQENYLCSADLREFIRDNHLDLSLDGRLNPRDAFGSHDDADHVYNTPRAWFMLRHLNPNTWVWDGPAADYGPRSDDLPWCMVPERKLTPEDVKYLLSSHYQGTPFDPYASYGDKSMKGAYRSIGINRNDFMALIQMRPDVPEDIRAVEWIAYASNAFNTMVPFYANVERTPAYLA
;
A
#
# COMPACT_ATOMS: atom_id res chain seq x y z
N ALA A 1 5.35 -12.45 -11.09
CA ALA A 1 5.60 -11.30 -10.19
C ALA A 1 7.05 -11.25 -9.75
N ARG A 2 7.59 -12.32 -9.18
CA ARG A 2 8.95 -12.40 -8.64
C ARG A 2 10.05 -11.98 -9.62
N GLU A 3 9.99 -12.39 -10.89
CA GLU A 3 10.95 -11.97 -11.91
C GLU A 3 10.95 -10.44 -12.10
N GLY A 4 9.78 -9.82 -12.07
CA GLY A 4 9.63 -8.37 -12.13
C GLY A 4 10.32 -7.66 -10.96
N VAL A 5 10.14 -8.17 -9.73
CA VAL A 5 10.83 -7.67 -8.53
C VAL A 5 12.34 -7.73 -8.71
N LEU A 6 12.88 -8.89 -9.09
CA LEU A 6 14.32 -9.07 -9.28
C LEU A 6 14.90 -8.20 -10.40
N ARG A 7 14.13 -7.99 -11.48
CA ARG A 7 14.54 -7.11 -12.58
C ARG A 7 14.58 -5.65 -12.14
N LEU A 8 13.54 -5.16 -11.45
CA LEU A 8 13.53 -3.79 -10.92
C LEU A 8 14.63 -3.63 -9.87
N GLY A 9 14.80 -4.61 -8.98
CA GLY A 9 15.85 -4.59 -7.97
C GLY A 9 17.24 -4.38 -8.56
N LYS A 10 17.59 -5.10 -9.63
CA LYS A 10 18.87 -4.90 -10.34
C LYS A 10 19.02 -3.51 -10.94
N LEU A 11 17.95 -2.94 -11.48
CA LEU A 11 17.97 -1.57 -12.01
C LEU A 11 18.16 -0.54 -10.87
N LEU A 12 17.54 -0.77 -9.72
CA LEU A 12 17.73 0.07 -8.53
C LEU A 12 19.16 0.00 -8.00
N GLU A 13 19.75 -1.19 -7.96
CA GLU A 13 21.16 -1.37 -7.57
C GLU A 13 22.14 -0.69 -8.55
N GLU A 14 21.82 -0.67 -9.83
CA GLU A 14 22.66 -0.05 -10.87
C GLU A 14 22.49 1.47 -10.94
N TYR A 15 21.24 1.95 -10.99
CA TYR A 15 20.93 3.36 -11.27
C TYR A 15 20.49 4.15 -10.05
N GLY A 16 20.06 3.49 -9.00
CA GLY A 16 19.47 4.13 -7.81
C GLY A 16 18.07 4.68 -8.03
N THR A 17 17.55 5.31 -6.97
CA THR A 17 16.28 6.03 -7.00
C THR A 17 16.36 7.28 -6.12
N TYR A 18 15.65 8.34 -6.52
CA TYR A 18 15.60 9.59 -5.77
C TYR A 18 14.56 9.54 -4.66
N GLU A 19 13.37 8.99 -4.93
CA GLU A 19 12.26 8.94 -3.98
C GLU A 19 12.01 7.52 -3.47
N MET A 20 11.47 7.42 -2.25
CA MET A 20 10.95 6.18 -1.72
C MET A 20 9.58 5.90 -2.31
N ASN A 21 9.39 4.71 -2.84
CA ASN A 21 8.15 4.27 -3.49
C ASN A 21 7.79 2.86 -3.05
N GLY A 22 6.49 2.55 -3.06
CA GLY A 22 5.97 1.20 -2.99
C GLY A 22 5.48 0.74 -4.35
N ILE A 23 5.92 -0.42 -4.81
CA ILE A 23 5.60 -0.97 -6.11
C ILE A 23 5.04 -2.39 -5.94
N ALA A 24 3.80 -2.60 -6.42
CA ALA A 24 3.19 -3.92 -6.46
C ALA A 24 3.57 -4.66 -7.74
N PHE A 25 3.92 -5.93 -7.61
CA PHE A 25 4.07 -6.88 -8.70
C PHE A 25 3.09 -8.03 -8.49
N GLN A 26 2.28 -8.32 -9.48
CA GLN A 26 1.32 -9.40 -9.38
C GLN A 26 1.24 -10.24 -10.66
N ASP A 27 1.01 -11.51 -10.48
CA ASP A 27 0.56 -12.43 -11.51
C ASP A 27 -0.60 -13.29 -10.98
N VAL A 28 -0.88 -14.45 -11.56
CA VAL A 28 -1.98 -15.32 -11.13
C VAL A 28 -1.66 -16.14 -9.89
N ASP A 29 -0.39 -16.25 -9.53
CA ASP A 29 0.09 -17.15 -8.48
C ASP A 29 0.56 -16.40 -7.24
N GLU A 30 1.03 -15.15 -7.40
CA GLU A 30 1.62 -14.42 -6.28
C GLU A 30 1.53 -12.89 -6.43
N ILE A 31 1.62 -12.22 -5.29
CA ILE A 31 1.76 -10.76 -5.19
C ILE A 31 3.01 -10.45 -4.37
N TRP A 32 3.85 -9.56 -4.88
CA TRP A 32 5.00 -9.00 -4.19
C TRP A 32 4.85 -7.51 -4.02
N TRP A 33 5.25 -7.03 -2.87
CA TRP A 33 5.34 -5.61 -2.56
C TRP A 33 6.80 -5.21 -2.37
N LEU A 34 7.29 -4.30 -3.23
CA LEU A 34 8.64 -3.77 -3.16
C LEU A 34 8.60 -2.35 -2.63
N GLU A 35 9.47 -2.03 -1.69
CA GLU A 35 9.72 -0.68 -1.19
C GLU A 35 11.15 -0.27 -1.53
N THR A 36 11.30 0.92 -2.14
CA THR A 36 12.62 1.53 -2.34
C THR A 36 13.00 2.29 -1.08
N ILE A 37 14.14 1.94 -0.50
CA ILE A 37 14.63 2.55 0.76
C ILE A 37 15.30 3.90 0.47
N GLY A 38 15.85 4.04 -0.74
CA GLY A 38 16.58 5.21 -1.20
C GLY A 38 17.99 4.85 -1.67
N GLY A 39 18.58 5.72 -2.51
CA GLY A 39 19.83 5.40 -3.15
C GLY A 39 19.71 4.12 -3.99
N HIS A 40 20.50 3.12 -3.67
CA HIS A 40 20.54 1.82 -4.39
C HIS A 40 19.88 0.67 -3.62
N HIS A 41 19.28 0.97 -2.43
CA HIS A 41 18.73 -0.05 -1.55
C HIS A 41 17.22 -0.22 -1.75
N TRP A 42 16.80 -1.47 -1.71
CA TRP A 42 15.40 -1.87 -1.84
C TRP A 42 15.13 -3.15 -1.04
N MET A 43 13.88 -3.36 -0.72
CA MET A 43 13.37 -4.59 -0.10
C MET A 43 12.02 -4.95 -0.70
N ALA A 44 11.70 -6.23 -0.72
CA ALA A 44 10.40 -6.71 -1.17
C ALA A 44 9.93 -7.88 -0.31
N ARG A 45 8.63 -7.91 -0.05
CA ARG A 45 7.97 -8.96 0.72
C ARG A 45 6.82 -9.54 -0.09
N ARG A 46 6.71 -10.87 -0.11
CA ARG A 46 5.56 -11.56 -0.68
C ARG A 46 4.33 -11.27 0.19
N VAL A 47 3.24 -10.87 -0.44
CA VAL A 47 1.96 -10.68 0.24
C VAL A 47 1.33 -12.06 0.44
N PRO A 48 0.88 -12.43 1.65
CA PRO A 48 0.17 -13.69 1.86
C PRO A 48 -1.08 -13.78 0.98
N ASP A 49 -1.40 -14.98 0.50
CA ASP A 49 -2.41 -15.19 -0.55
C ASP A 49 -3.84 -14.79 -0.15
N ASP A 50 -4.13 -14.73 1.15
CA ASP A 50 -5.41 -14.34 1.71
C ASP A 50 -5.45 -12.91 2.24
N SER A 51 -4.37 -12.15 2.03
CA SER A 51 -4.16 -10.84 2.67
C SER A 51 -4.21 -9.68 1.68
N TYR A 52 -4.41 -8.50 2.21
CA TYR A 52 -4.19 -7.23 1.52
C TYR A 52 -3.15 -6.39 2.26
N VAL A 53 -2.58 -5.44 1.58
CA VAL A 53 -1.66 -4.45 2.13
C VAL A 53 -2.18 -3.04 1.92
N VAL A 54 -1.85 -2.13 2.84
CA VAL A 54 -2.07 -0.69 2.68
C VAL A 54 -0.75 0.04 2.85
N MET A 55 -0.51 1.01 1.97
CA MET A 55 0.64 1.89 2.05
C MET A 55 0.24 3.31 1.65
N PRO A 56 0.23 4.25 2.59
CA PRO A 56 0.16 5.68 2.27
C PRO A 56 1.53 6.15 1.73
N ASN A 57 1.81 7.44 1.69
CA ASN A 57 3.13 7.97 1.32
C ASN A 57 4.17 7.77 2.45
N GLN A 58 4.32 6.54 2.92
CA GLN A 58 5.11 6.16 4.08
C GLN A 58 5.51 4.69 3.90
N LEU A 59 6.75 4.30 4.23
CA LEU A 59 7.16 2.90 4.19
C LEU A 59 6.28 2.08 5.13
N GLY A 60 5.87 0.90 4.70
CA GLY A 60 4.83 0.11 5.36
C GLY A 60 5.27 -1.24 5.87
N ILE A 61 6.27 -1.90 5.25
CA ILE A 61 6.71 -3.24 5.69
C ILE A 61 7.15 -3.18 7.15
N ASP A 62 6.46 -3.94 8.00
CA ASP A 62 6.59 -3.93 9.47
C ASP A 62 7.46 -5.07 10.02
N ALA A 63 7.79 -6.05 9.19
CA ALA A 63 8.65 -7.16 9.56
C ALA A 63 9.40 -7.67 8.33
N PHE A 64 10.71 -7.92 8.47
CA PHE A 64 11.54 -8.39 7.38
C PHE A 64 12.54 -9.45 7.87
N ASP A 65 12.51 -10.62 7.23
CA ASP A 65 13.41 -11.73 7.51
C ASP A 65 14.63 -11.68 6.59
N LEU A 66 15.74 -11.17 7.12
CA LEU A 66 17.01 -11.10 6.41
C LEU A 66 17.60 -12.49 6.12
N ASP A 67 17.31 -13.50 6.95
CA ASP A 67 17.85 -14.83 6.72
C ASP A 67 17.14 -15.53 5.57
N ASP A 68 15.83 -15.33 5.41
CA ASP A 68 15.13 -15.76 4.20
C ASP A 68 15.61 -14.97 2.97
N ALA A 69 15.72 -13.64 3.07
CA ALA A 69 16.11 -12.79 1.95
C ALA A 69 17.50 -13.10 1.40
N PHE A 70 18.46 -13.48 2.25
CA PHE A 70 19.82 -13.91 1.84
C PHE A 70 19.99 -15.43 1.72
N GLY A 71 18.93 -16.19 2.00
CA GLY A 71 18.91 -17.65 1.97
C GLY A 71 17.95 -18.24 0.93
N ALA A 72 16.82 -18.77 1.40
CA ALA A 72 15.83 -19.44 0.55
C ALA A 72 15.06 -18.48 -0.36
N GLN A 73 14.92 -17.24 0.05
CA GLN A 73 14.21 -16.20 -0.69
C GLN A 73 12.75 -16.55 -0.99
N GLU A 74 12.09 -17.24 -0.09
CA GLU A 74 10.71 -17.69 -0.29
C GLU A 74 9.72 -16.52 -0.22
N ASN A 75 9.90 -15.63 0.78
CA ASN A 75 8.97 -14.54 1.06
C ASN A 75 9.62 -13.16 1.10
N TYR A 76 10.96 -13.09 1.06
CA TYR A 76 11.69 -11.83 1.17
C TYR A 76 12.80 -11.75 0.12
N LEU A 77 12.95 -10.56 -0.47
CA LEU A 77 13.99 -10.23 -1.44
C LEU A 77 14.52 -8.82 -1.13
N CYS A 78 15.80 -8.58 -1.33
CA CYS A 78 16.40 -7.25 -1.09
C CYS A 78 17.66 -7.02 -1.92
N SER A 79 18.16 -5.79 -1.90
CA SER A 79 19.47 -5.44 -2.46
C SER A 79 20.59 -6.25 -1.80
N ALA A 80 21.62 -6.57 -2.59
CA ALA A 80 22.66 -7.52 -2.20
C ALA A 80 23.47 -7.10 -0.96
N ASP A 81 23.53 -5.82 -0.65
CA ASP A 81 24.28 -5.23 0.45
C ASP A 81 23.42 -4.71 1.60
N LEU A 82 22.10 -4.98 1.59
CA LEU A 82 21.17 -4.42 2.57
C LEU A 82 21.55 -4.78 4.01
N ARG A 83 22.00 -6.01 4.26
CA ARG A 83 22.42 -6.47 5.59
C ARG A 83 23.61 -5.65 6.12
N GLU A 84 24.62 -5.43 5.28
CA GLU A 84 25.79 -4.61 5.60
C GLU A 84 25.39 -3.16 5.79
N PHE A 85 24.56 -2.62 4.93
CA PHE A 85 24.05 -1.25 5.03
C PHE A 85 23.35 -0.98 6.37
N ILE A 86 22.46 -1.88 6.79
CA ILE A 86 21.75 -1.80 8.08
C ILE A 86 22.75 -1.82 9.25
N ARG A 87 23.68 -2.78 9.23
CA ARG A 87 24.66 -2.95 10.29
C ARG A 87 25.60 -1.76 10.41
N ASP A 88 26.17 -1.32 9.29
CA ASP A 88 27.22 -0.29 9.27
C ASP A 88 26.66 1.10 9.59
N ASN A 89 25.37 1.32 9.37
CA ASN A 89 24.66 2.55 9.71
C ASN A 89 23.82 2.46 11.00
N HIS A 90 23.85 1.33 11.71
CA HIS A 90 23.12 1.11 12.98
C HIS A 90 21.59 1.36 12.84
N LEU A 91 20.97 0.90 11.75
CA LEU A 91 19.60 1.18 11.42
C LEU A 91 18.58 0.20 12.05
N ASP A 92 19.03 -0.97 12.49
CA ASP A 92 18.16 -1.90 13.23
C ASP A 92 18.00 -1.42 14.67
N LEU A 93 16.79 -0.95 14.98
CA LEU A 93 16.41 -0.47 16.31
C LEU A 93 15.71 -1.54 17.15
N SER A 94 15.56 -2.76 16.62
CA SER A 94 14.87 -3.84 17.31
C SER A 94 15.65 -4.34 18.53
N LEU A 95 14.91 -4.68 19.59
CA LEU A 95 15.47 -5.29 20.80
C LEU A 95 15.33 -6.82 20.79
N ASP A 96 14.51 -7.36 19.92
CA ASP A 96 14.19 -8.79 19.82
C ASP A 96 14.87 -9.48 18.63
N GLY A 97 15.66 -8.73 17.85
CA GLY A 97 16.38 -9.22 16.68
C GLY A 97 15.48 -9.41 15.43
N ARG A 98 14.27 -8.84 15.44
CA ARG A 98 13.37 -8.82 14.27
C ARG A 98 13.39 -7.45 13.64
N LEU A 99 14.00 -7.36 12.48
CA LEU A 99 14.04 -6.11 11.73
C LEU A 99 12.62 -5.63 11.40
N ASN A 100 12.30 -4.43 11.89
CA ASN A 100 11.14 -3.66 11.46
C ASN A 100 11.61 -2.56 10.48
N PRO A 101 11.44 -2.72 9.17
CA PRO A 101 11.89 -1.74 8.19
C PRO A 101 11.20 -0.38 8.33
N ARG A 102 9.96 -0.35 8.80
CA ARG A 102 9.24 0.90 9.05
C ARG A 102 9.96 1.76 10.10
N ASP A 103 10.46 1.14 11.17
CA ASP A 103 11.20 1.84 12.21
C ASP A 103 12.62 2.20 11.75
N ALA A 104 13.23 1.34 10.93
CA ALA A 104 14.61 1.53 10.46
C ALA A 104 14.71 2.60 9.36
N PHE A 105 13.74 2.69 8.46
CA PHE A 105 13.80 3.49 7.23
C PHE A 105 12.63 4.46 7.06
N GLY A 106 11.51 4.22 7.75
CA GLY A 106 10.30 5.02 7.62
C GLY A 106 10.35 6.31 8.43
N SER A 107 9.32 7.13 8.28
CA SER A 107 9.08 8.32 9.08
C SER A 107 7.80 8.21 9.89
N HIS A 108 7.78 8.83 11.07
CA HIS A 108 6.66 8.83 12.01
C HIS A 108 6.54 10.20 12.66
N ASP A 109 6.65 11.26 11.86
CA ASP A 109 6.58 12.63 12.34
C ASP A 109 5.14 13.16 12.42
N ASP A 110 4.98 14.38 12.91
CA ASP A 110 3.68 15.03 13.03
C ASP A 110 2.99 15.20 11.66
N ALA A 111 3.75 15.31 10.57
CA ALA A 111 3.20 15.39 9.23
C ALA A 111 2.60 14.04 8.81
N ASP A 112 3.25 12.91 9.13
CA ASP A 112 2.71 11.58 8.88
C ASP A 112 1.41 11.33 9.62
N HIS A 113 1.29 11.83 10.86
CA HIS A 113 0.08 11.74 11.67
C HIS A 113 -1.10 12.57 11.15
N VAL A 114 -0.89 13.41 10.15
CA VAL A 114 -1.94 14.16 9.45
C VAL A 114 -2.15 13.65 8.03
N TYR A 115 -1.07 13.31 7.33
CA TYR A 115 -1.10 12.98 5.90
C TYR A 115 -1.16 11.48 5.62
N ASN A 116 -0.46 10.66 6.37
CA ASN A 116 -0.18 9.26 6.01
C ASN A 116 -0.93 8.25 6.89
N THR A 117 -0.58 8.15 8.15
CA THR A 117 -1.12 7.18 9.10
C THR A 117 -2.66 7.15 9.15
N PRO A 118 -3.38 8.30 9.18
CA PRO A 118 -4.85 8.28 9.21
C PRO A 118 -5.48 7.64 7.97
N ARG A 119 -4.84 7.72 6.80
CA ARG A 119 -5.34 7.08 5.58
C ARG A 119 -5.24 5.56 5.67
N ALA A 120 -4.11 5.03 6.15
CA ALA A 120 -3.95 3.60 6.41
C ALA A 120 -4.97 3.11 7.45
N TRP A 121 -5.07 3.80 8.60
CA TRP A 121 -6.06 3.49 9.63
C TRP A 121 -7.47 3.38 9.08
N PHE A 122 -7.91 4.33 8.25
CA PHE A 122 -9.26 4.32 7.68
C PHE A 122 -9.50 3.10 6.78
N MET A 123 -8.52 2.74 5.95
CA MET A 123 -8.61 1.57 5.07
C MET A 123 -8.70 0.28 5.89
N LEU A 124 -7.80 0.10 6.86
CA LEU A 124 -7.78 -1.07 7.74
C LEU A 124 -9.09 -1.19 8.53
N ARG A 125 -9.55 -0.10 9.13
CA ARG A 125 -10.82 -0.03 9.85
C ARG A 125 -12.03 -0.40 8.98
N HIS A 126 -12.03 0.01 7.72
CA HIS A 126 -13.13 -0.30 6.80
C HIS A 126 -13.15 -1.77 6.37
N LEU A 127 -11.98 -2.35 6.13
CA LEU A 127 -11.86 -3.73 5.65
C LEU A 127 -11.93 -4.77 6.78
N ASN A 128 -11.60 -4.37 8.00
CA ASN A 128 -11.58 -5.22 9.18
C ASN A 128 -12.32 -4.58 10.37
N PRO A 129 -13.61 -4.21 10.23
CA PRO A 129 -14.32 -3.45 11.24
C PRO A 129 -14.52 -4.19 12.58
N ASN A 130 -14.41 -5.51 12.61
CA ASN A 130 -14.63 -6.34 13.79
C ASN A 130 -13.36 -7.06 14.30
N THR A 131 -12.27 -7.06 13.53
CA THR A 131 -11.02 -7.73 13.89
C THR A 131 -10.34 -7.01 15.07
N TRP A 132 -10.45 -5.68 15.12
CA TRP A 132 -9.87 -4.81 16.12
C TRP A 132 -10.89 -3.80 16.64
N VAL A 133 -10.64 -3.24 17.81
CA VAL A 133 -11.39 -2.09 18.33
C VAL A 133 -10.78 -0.82 17.74
N TRP A 134 -11.53 -0.14 16.90
CA TRP A 134 -11.05 1.04 16.15
C TRP A 134 -11.44 2.39 16.75
N ASP A 135 -12.40 2.39 17.67
CA ASP A 135 -13.01 3.60 18.20
C ASP A 135 -13.08 3.58 19.74
N GLY A 136 -13.03 4.75 20.33
CA GLY A 136 -13.17 4.93 21.77
C GLY A 136 -11.88 4.78 22.58
N PRO A 137 -11.97 4.87 23.92
CA PRO A 137 -10.79 4.85 24.80
C PRO A 137 -10.04 3.52 24.86
N ALA A 138 -10.68 2.44 24.43
CA ALA A 138 -10.12 1.08 24.39
C ALA A 138 -9.75 0.65 22.97
N ALA A 139 -9.57 1.60 22.03
CA ALA A 139 -9.17 1.29 20.68
C ALA A 139 -7.77 0.65 20.65
N ASP A 140 -7.64 -0.44 19.91
CA ASP A 140 -6.36 -1.09 19.64
C ASP A 140 -5.50 -0.18 18.77
N TYR A 141 -6.11 0.47 17.78
CA TYR A 141 -5.47 1.40 16.85
C TYR A 141 -6.30 2.67 16.67
N GLY A 142 -5.62 3.79 16.62
CA GLY A 142 -6.17 5.10 16.28
C GLY A 142 -5.61 5.64 14.97
N PRO A 143 -6.12 6.79 14.51
CA PRO A 143 -5.65 7.39 13.26
C PRO A 143 -4.19 7.86 13.25
N ARG A 144 -3.52 7.84 14.40
CA ARG A 144 -2.11 8.23 14.58
C ARG A 144 -1.23 7.09 15.10
N SER A 145 -1.70 5.86 15.05
CA SER A 145 -0.94 4.69 15.51
C SER A 145 0.19 4.36 14.54
N ASP A 146 1.43 4.35 15.02
CA ASP A 146 2.62 4.04 14.21
C ASP A 146 2.80 2.54 13.98
N ASP A 147 2.13 1.73 14.79
CA ASP A 147 2.16 0.26 14.78
C ASP A 147 1.00 -0.38 13.98
N LEU A 148 0.37 0.35 13.08
CA LEU A 148 -0.64 -0.21 12.19
C LEU A 148 -0.08 -1.40 11.40
N PRO A 149 -0.80 -2.54 11.30
CA PRO A 149 -0.29 -3.69 10.57
C PRO A 149 -0.13 -3.38 9.07
N TRP A 150 0.99 -3.83 8.48
CA TRP A 150 1.25 -3.69 7.06
C TRP A 150 0.26 -4.47 6.20
N CYS A 151 -0.05 -5.71 6.59
CA CYS A 151 -1.01 -6.56 5.89
C CYS A 151 -2.00 -7.20 6.85
N MET A 152 -3.21 -7.47 6.35
CA MET A 152 -4.27 -8.16 7.09
C MET A 152 -5.09 -9.06 6.17
N VAL A 153 -5.69 -10.10 6.73
CA VAL A 153 -6.74 -10.87 6.07
C VAL A 153 -8.05 -10.07 6.16
N PRO A 154 -8.69 -9.70 5.05
CA PRO A 154 -9.93 -8.93 5.11
C PRO A 154 -11.08 -9.80 5.64
N GLU A 155 -12.04 -9.19 6.33
CA GLU A 155 -13.21 -9.92 6.88
C GLU A 155 -14.16 -10.46 5.79
N ARG A 156 -14.00 -10.05 4.54
CA ARG A 156 -14.71 -10.55 3.37
C ARG A 156 -13.87 -10.40 2.11
N LYS A 157 -14.22 -11.14 1.07
CA LYS A 157 -13.59 -10.94 -0.25
C LYS A 157 -13.85 -9.51 -0.76
N LEU A 158 -12.81 -8.91 -1.31
CA LEU A 158 -12.84 -7.54 -1.85
C LEU A 158 -13.16 -7.56 -3.35
N THR A 159 -13.88 -6.54 -3.79
CA THR A 159 -14.22 -6.31 -5.19
C THR A 159 -13.53 -5.04 -5.72
N PRO A 160 -13.46 -4.82 -7.04
CA PRO A 160 -12.98 -3.55 -7.59
C PRO A 160 -13.74 -2.33 -7.04
N GLU A 161 -15.03 -2.47 -6.75
CA GLU A 161 -15.86 -1.41 -6.17
C GLU A 161 -15.43 -1.07 -4.73
N ASP A 162 -15.02 -2.07 -3.94
CA ASP A 162 -14.49 -1.83 -2.60
C ASP A 162 -13.20 -1.03 -2.65
N VAL A 163 -12.29 -1.39 -3.55
CA VAL A 163 -11.03 -0.66 -3.76
C VAL A 163 -11.30 0.76 -4.23
N LYS A 164 -12.22 0.93 -5.20
CA LYS A 164 -12.64 2.26 -5.64
C LYS A 164 -13.20 3.09 -4.50
N TYR A 165 -14.07 2.51 -3.68
CA TYR A 165 -14.64 3.19 -2.51
C TYR A 165 -13.53 3.69 -1.57
N LEU A 166 -12.59 2.82 -1.20
CA LEU A 166 -11.48 3.17 -0.31
C LEU A 166 -10.61 4.28 -0.89
N LEU A 167 -10.17 4.13 -2.15
CA LEU A 167 -9.31 5.10 -2.81
C LEU A 167 -10.01 6.44 -3.11
N SER A 168 -11.34 6.46 -3.04
CA SER A 168 -12.16 7.66 -3.17
C SER A 168 -12.60 8.26 -1.83
N SER A 169 -12.19 7.66 -0.72
CA SER A 169 -12.72 7.98 0.60
C SER A 169 -12.18 9.29 1.18
N HIS A 170 -13.02 9.91 1.99
CA HIS A 170 -12.75 11.16 2.69
C HIS A 170 -13.09 11.08 4.18
N TYR A 171 -12.94 9.89 4.78
CA TYR A 171 -13.27 9.57 6.17
C TYR A 171 -14.78 9.60 6.46
N GLN A 172 -15.62 9.35 5.46
CA GLN A 172 -17.07 9.29 5.61
C GLN A 172 -17.48 8.30 6.70
N GLY A 173 -18.45 8.69 7.53
CA GLY A 173 -18.87 7.92 8.70
C GLY A 173 -17.99 8.07 9.94
N THR A 174 -16.99 8.95 9.90
CA THR A 174 -16.14 9.30 11.05
C THR A 174 -16.26 10.79 11.40
N PRO A 175 -15.79 11.23 12.59
CA PRO A 175 -15.75 12.65 12.94
C PRO A 175 -14.82 13.50 12.04
N PHE A 176 -13.93 12.87 11.28
CA PHE A 176 -12.91 13.53 10.47
C PHE A 176 -13.38 13.88 9.06
N ASP A 177 -14.59 13.46 8.69
CA ASP A 177 -15.16 13.73 7.37
C ASP A 177 -15.31 15.23 7.12
N PRO A 178 -14.57 15.83 6.15
CA PRO A 178 -14.66 17.27 5.89
C PRO A 178 -16.02 17.70 5.36
N TYR A 179 -16.80 16.80 4.80
CA TYR A 179 -18.10 17.07 4.18
C TYR A 179 -19.31 16.72 5.06
N ALA A 180 -19.09 16.09 6.21
CA ALA A 180 -20.19 15.73 7.11
C ALA A 180 -20.96 16.95 7.62
N SER A 181 -22.27 16.81 7.75
CA SER A 181 -23.13 17.83 8.40
C SER A 181 -23.23 17.67 9.93
N TYR A 182 -22.69 16.57 10.48
CA TYR A 182 -22.71 16.20 11.90
C TYR A 182 -21.32 16.28 12.54
N GLY A 183 -21.26 16.14 13.85
CA GLY A 183 -20.03 16.07 14.63
C GLY A 183 -19.38 17.43 14.93
N ASP A 184 -18.24 17.38 15.62
CA ASP A 184 -17.48 18.56 16.01
C ASP A 184 -16.78 19.15 14.76
N LYS A 185 -17.01 20.43 14.52
CA LYS A 185 -16.43 21.15 13.39
C LYS A 185 -14.89 21.23 13.45
N SER A 186 -14.30 21.18 14.64
CA SER A 186 -12.85 21.22 14.82
C SER A 186 -12.15 19.94 14.34
N MET A 187 -12.88 18.82 14.27
CA MET A 187 -12.35 17.54 13.81
C MET A 187 -12.43 17.36 12.30
N LYS A 188 -13.28 18.13 11.62
CA LYS A 188 -13.52 18.02 10.18
C LYS A 188 -12.30 18.43 9.38
N GLY A 189 -11.84 17.53 8.52
CA GLY A 189 -10.66 17.78 7.70
C GLY A 189 -9.35 17.86 8.50
N ALA A 190 -9.32 17.32 9.73
CA ALA A 190 -8.11 17.21 10.53
C ALA A 190 -7.04 16.38 9.84
N TYR A 191 -7.45 15.45 8.98
CA TYR A 191 -6.57 14.57 8.23
C TYR A 191 -6.76 14.71 6.73
N ARG A 192 -5.68 14.48 5.96
CA ARG A 192 -5.72 14.46 4.51
C ARG A 192 -6.58 13.29 4.01
N SER A 193 -7.61 13.60 3.23
CA SER A 193 -8.46 12.59 2.59
C SER A 193 -7.66 11.70 1.63
N ILE A 194 -8.10 10.45 1.45
CA ILE A 194 -7.57 9.51 0.46
C ILE A 194 -7.95 10.00 -0.94
N GLY A 195 -9.25 10.11 -1.20
CA GLY A 195 -9.82 10.64 -2.43
C GLY A 195 -9.96 12.16 -2.38
N ILE A 196 -8.91 12.87 -2.73
CA ILE A 196 -8.93 14.33 -2.81
C ILE A 196 -9.39 14.79 -4.19
N ASN A 197 -9.93 16.02 -4.25
CA ASN A 197 -10.49 16.59 -5.47
C ASN A 197 -9.46 16.90 -6.59
N ARG A 198 -8.17 16.83 -6.27
CA ARG A 198 -7.05 17.09 -7.19
C ARG A 198 -6.28 15.83 -7.59
N ASN A 199 -6.88 14.65 -7.41
CA ASN A 199 -6.29 13.43 -7.95
C ASN A 199 -6.30 13.50 -9.48
N ASP A 200 -5.18 13.13 -10.11
CA ASP A 200 -5.06 13.13 -11.56
C ASP A 200 -5.74 11.90 -12.14
N PHE A 201 -5.51 10.74 -11.55
CA PHE A 201 -6.19 9.49 -11.90
C PHE A 201 -6.08 8.48 -10.75
N MET A 202 -6.90 7.44 -10.86
CA MET A 202 -6.82 6.23 -10.05
C MET A 202 -6.72 5.03 -11.00
N ALA A 203 -5.79 4.14 -10.74
CA ALA A 203 -5.68 2.86 -11.43
C ALA A 203 -5.87 1.70 -10.46
N LEU A 204 -6.53 0.65 -10.93
CA LEU A 204 -6.66 -0.63 -10.25
C LEU A 204 -6.32 -1.73 -11.25
N ILE A 205 -5.30 -2.53 -10.95
CA ILE A 205 -4.93 -3.68 -11.76
C ILE A 205 -5.55 -4.93 -11.15
N GLN A 206 -6.30 -5.68 -11.95
CA GLN A 206 -6.97 -6.91 -11.54
C GLN A 206 -6.45 -8.10 -12.36
N MET A 207 -5.91 -9.10 -11.68
CA MET A 207 -5.59 -10.41 -12.25
C MET A 207 -6.71 -11.39 -11.91
N ARG A 208 -7.27 -12.07 -12.93
CA ARG A 208 -8.41 -12.98 -12.80
C ARG A 208 -8.00 -14.40 -13.22
N PRO A 209 -7.60 -15.26 -12.27
CA PRO A 209 -7.08 -16.60 -12.58
C PRO A 209 -8.12 -17.52 -13.24
N ASP A 210 -9.40 -17.28 -12.98
CA ASP A 210 -10.51 -18.17 -13.40
C ASP A 210 -11.03 -17.89 -14.81
N VAL A 211 -10.39 -16.97 -15.57
CA VAL A 211 -10.80 -16.64 -16.95
C VAL A 211 -9.67 -16.93 -17.95
N PRO A 212 -9.97 -17.04 -19.27
CA PRO A 212 -8.95 -17.23 -20.31
C PRO A 212 -7.83 -16.18 -20.23
N GLU A 213 -6.62 -16.58 -20.63
CA GLU A 213 -5.39 -15.77 -20.47
C GLU A 213 -5.49 -14.40 -21.15
N ASP A 214 -6.04 -14.34 -22.35
CA ASP A 214 -6.18 -13.12 -23.16
C ASP A 214 -7.13 -12.06 -22.57
N ILE A 215 -7.98 -12.42 -21.61
CA ILE A 215 -8.85 -11.47 -20.88
C ILE A 215 -8.58 -11.44 -19.38
N ARG A 216 -7.49 -12.03 -18.92
CA ARG A 216 -7.17 -12.23 -17.49
C ARG A 216 -6.78 -10.94 -16.78
N ALA A 217 -5.96 -10.12 -17.42
CA ALA A 217 -5.44 -8.88 -16.84
C ALA A 217 -6.28 -7.69 -17.28
N VAL A 218 -6.83 -6.96 -16.32
CA VAL A 218 -7.65 -5.76 -16.54
C VAL A 218 -7.10 -4.61 -15.71
N GLU A 219 -6.93 -3.48 -16.35
CA GLU A 219 -6.68 -2.20 -15.70
C GLU A 219 -7.97 -1.40 -15.66
N TRP A 220 -8.36 -0.97 -14.48
CA TRP A 220 -9.51 -0.09 -14.26
C TRP A 220 -9.00 1.32 -13.99
N ILE A 221 -9.40 2.29 -14.78
CA ILE A 221 -8.93 3.67 -14.69
C ILE A 221 -10.09 4.62 -14.42
N ALA A 222 -9.93 5.53 -13.47
CA ALA A 222 -10.77 6.71 -13.30
C ALA A 222 -9.91 7.97 -13.34
N TYR A 223 -10.25 8.90 -14.21
CA TYR A 223 -9.54 10.17 -14.35
C TYR A 223 -10.08 11.24 -13.43
N ALA A 224 -9.22 12.20 -13.09
CA ALA A 224 -9.52 13.35 -12.23
C ALA A 224 -10.07 12.93 -10.86
N SER A 225 -11.01 13.67 -10.29
CA SER A 225 -11.59 13.37 -8.97
C SER A 225 -12.29 12.02 -8.96
N ASN A 226 -11.61 11.00 -8.49
CA ASN A 226 -12.06 9.60 -8.52
C ASN A 226 -13.33 9.34 -7.70
N ALA A 227 -13.69 10.19 -6.75
CA ALA A 227 -14.95 10.09 -6.02
C ALA A 227 -16.18 10.21 -6.93
N PHE A 228 -16.10 11.00 -8.01
CA PHE A 228 -17.22 11.31 -8.91
C PHE A 228 -17.15 10.60 -10.26
N ASN A 229 -15.99 10.06 -10.63
CA ASN A 229 -15.76 9.46 -11.94
C ASN A 229 -15.86 7.94 -11.89
N THR A 230 -16.46 7.39 -12.96
CA THR A 230 -16.57 5.93 -13.13
C THR A 230 -15.23 5.33 -13.52
N MET A 231 -14.89 4.17 -12.99
CA MET A 231 -13.78 3.37 -13.48
C MET A 231 -14.14 2.74 -14.83
N VAL A 232 -13.23 2.83 -15.79
CA VAL A 232 -13.34 2.22 -17.11
C VAL A 232 -12.32 1.09 -17.23
N PRO A 233 -12.74 -0.13 -17.61
CA PRO A 233 -11.84 -1.27 -17.75
C PRO A 233 -11.12 -1.26 -19.10
N PHE A 234 -9.83 -1.59 -19.06
CA PHE A 234 -9.00 -1.88 -20.23
C PHE A 234 -8.33 -3.23 -20.05
N TYR A 235 -8.43 -4.09 -21.06
CA TYR A 235 -7.64 -5.32 -21.06
C TYR A 235 -6.18 -5.02 -21.36
N ALA A 236 -5.25 -5.71 -20.70
CA ALA A 236 -3.82 -5.47 -20.85
C ALA A 236 -3.31 -5.70 -22.28
N ASN A 237 -4.02 -6.51 -23.09
CA ASN A 237 -3.69 -6.81 -24.48
C ASN A 237 -4.47 -5.98 -25.51
N VAL A 238 -5.13 -4.88 -25.10
CA VAL A 238 -5.83 -4.01 -26.04
C VAL A 238 -4.86 -3.29 -26.97
N GLU A 239 -5.10 -3.35 -28.26
CA GLU A 239 -4.22 -2.74 -29.27
C GLU A 239 -4.44 -1.24 -29.46
N ARG A 240 -5.62 -0.75 -29.13
CA ARG A 240 -5.99 0.68 -29.27
C ARG A 240 -7.19 1.03 -28.41
N THR A 241 -7.25 2.27 -28.00
CA THR A 241 -8.38 2.85 -27.29
C THR A 241 -9.62 2.87 -28.19
N PRO A 242 -10.81 2.49 -27.69
CA PRO A 242 -12.07 2.65 -28.41
C PRO A 242 -12.31 4.09 -28.86
N ALA A 243 -12.89 4.28 -30.05
CA ALA A 243 -13.07 5.59 -30.66
C ALA A 243 -13.92 6.57 -29.81
N TYR A 244 -14.80 6.06 -28.95
CA TYR A 244 -15.61 6.90 -28.06
C TYR A 244 -14.86 7.44 -26.83
N LEU A 245 -13.61 7.00 -26.62
CA LEU A 245 -12.70 7.50 -25.58
C LEU A 245 -11.57 8.36 -26.16
N ALA A 246 -11.53 8.54 -27.47
CA ALA A 246 -10.49 9.27 -28.19
C ALA A 246 -10.90 10.74 -28.45
#